data_a3a2b59192de10ec8792a333996e2eba
#
_entry.id   a3a2b59192de10ec8792a333996e2eba
#
_cell.length_a   1.000
_cell.length_b   1.000
_cell.length_c   1.000
_cell.angle_alpha   90.00
_cell.angle_beta   90.00
_cell.angle_gamma   90.00
#
_symmetry.space_group_name_H-M   'P 1'
#
loop_
_entity.id
_entity.type
_entity.pdbx_description
1 polymer ?
#
loop_
_entity_poly.entity_id
_entity_poly.type
_entity_poly.pdbx_seq_one_letter_code
_entity_poly.pdbx_strand_id
1 'polypeptide(L)'
;MHFAARGSRIDAPVHIDPAQVRLPLHGSLPYTPDCFALLRYLCSHALSPYANEQFLKTQLQALLSIISLHCQNPPDRQDHSGLSTVTLLHYIKDHACVPLRSQDYEKEFGLSYHHINLLFKKQFGCTVKQYHFRIRMEHAAQLLISGCTLQETAERCGFDDYFFFINSFTKAHGISPAAYQSRHSGT
;
A
#
# COMPACT_ATOMS: atom_id res chain seq x y z
N MET A 1 -3.51 -48.42 4.58
CA MET A 1 -2.35 -47.66 4.06
C MET A 1 -2.50 -46.24 4.55
N HIS A 2 -1.72 -45.88 5.59
CA HIS A 2 -1.73 -44.55 6.18
C HIS A 2 -0.74 -43.65 5.41
N PHE A 3 -1.21 -42.65 4.69
CA PHE A 3 -0.37 -41.56 4.19
C PHE A 3 -0.21 -40.52 5.28
N ALA A 4 0.92 -40.55 5.98
CA ALA A 4 1.32 -39.47 6.87
C ALA A 4 1.87 -38.31 6.01
N ALA A 5 1.12 -37.23 5.94
CA ALA A 5 1.61 -35.96 5.42
C ALA A 5 2.68 -35.41 6.36
N ARG A 6 3.96 -35.55 5.98
CA ARG A 6 5.06 -34.83 6.62
C ARG A 6 4.96 -33.35 6.24
N GLY A 7 4.49 -32.53 7.17
CA GLY A 7 4.66 -31.10 7.11
C GLY A 7 6.16 -30.79 7.19
N SER A 8 6.75 -30.35 6.09
CA SER A 8 8.10 -29.79 6.09
C SER A 8 8.07 -28.43 6.77
N ARG A 9 8.52 -28.38 8.02
CA ARG A 9 8.87 -27.15 8.72
C ARG A 9 9.97 -26.44 7.91
N ILE A 10 9.75 -25.19 7.58
CA ILE A 10 10.76 -24.29 7.02
C ILE A 10 11.62 -23.81 8.21
N ASP A 11 12.57 -24.61 8.65
CA ASP A 11 13.45 -24.31 9.80
C ASP A 11 14.85 -23.83 9.39
N ALA A 12 15.13 -23.61 8.11
CA ALA A 12 16.42 -23.09 7.67
C ALA A 12 16.35 -21.57 7.41
N PRO A 13 17.21 -20.76 8.07
CA PRO A 13 17.28 -19.34 7.77
C PRO A 13 17.66 -19.14 6.30
N VAL A 14 16.92 -18.27 5.62
CA VAL A 14 17.24 -17.88 4.25
C VAL A 14 18.58 -17.14 4.26
N HIS A 15 19.64 -17.80 3.80
CA HIS A 15 20.96 -17.19 3.71
C HIS A 15 20.97 -16.29 2.48
N ILE A 16 20.86 -14.98 2.70
CA ILE A 16 21.07 -13.93 1.70
C ILE A 16 22.55 -13.56 1.78
N ASP A 17 23.28 -13.65 0.67
CA ASP A 17 24.68 -13.22 0.61
C ASP A 17 24.74 -11.69 0.80
N PRO A 18 25.22 -11.20 1.94
CA PRO A 18 25.26 -9.76 2.22
C PRO A 18 26.21 -8.98 1.30
N ALA A 19 27.08 -9.67 0.55
CA ALA A 19 27.99 -9.03 -0.39
C ALA A 19 27.27 -8.59 -1.70
N GLN A 20 26.11 -9.16 -2.00
CA GLN A 20 25.36 -8.87 -3.23
C GLN A 20 24.26 -7.82 -3.04
N VAL A 21 23.89 -7.48 -1.80
CA VAL A 21 22.81 -6.51 -1.53
C VAL A 21 23.31 -5.42 -0.61
N ARG A 22 23.56 -4.23 -1.17
CA ARG A 22 23.91 -3.04 -0.41
C ARG A 22 22.65 -2.21 -0.19
N LEU A 23 22.05 -2.32 0.98
CA LEU A 23 20.93 -1.49 1.40
C LEU A 23 21.44 -0.39 2.34
N PRO A 24 21.03 0.87 2.14
CA PRO A 24 21.33 1.93 3.10
C PRO A 24 20.56 1.66 4.40
N LEU A 25 21.16 2.01 5.55
CA LEU A 25 20.53 1.90 6.87
C LEU A 25 19.25 2.73 6.99
N HIS A 26 19.16 3.81 6.23
CA HIS A 26 17.99 4.68 6.12
C HIS A 26 17.82 5.12 4.68
N GLY A 27 16.61 5.09 4.18
CA GLY A 27 16.32 5.55 2.82
C GLY A 27 14.82 5.54 2.54
N SER A 28 14.41 6.43 1.66
CA SER A 28 13.09 6.44 1.07
C SER A 28 13.19 5.66 -0.23
N LEU A 29 12.47 4.55 -0.34
CA LEU A 29 12.32 3.82 -1.59
C LEU A 29 11.35 4.60 -2.48
N PRO A 30 11.77 4.98 -3.70
CA PRO A 30 10.82 5.51 -4.67
C PRO A 30 9.76 4.42 -4.94
N TYR A 31 8.51 4.84 -5.09
CA TYR A 31 7.44 3.94 -5.49
C TYR A 31 7.75 3.40 -6.89
N THR A 32 8.14 2.13 -6.95
CA THR A 32 8.25 1.41 -8.20
C THR A 32 7.10 0.40 -8.25
N PRO A 33 6.21 0.50 -9.25
CA PRO A 33 5.11 -0.44 -9.44
C PRO A 33 5.56 -1.90 -9.40
N ASP A 34 6.75 -2.17 -9.93
CA ASP A 34 7.36 -3.51 -10.00
C ASP A 34 7.71 -4.07 -8.62
N CYS A 35 8.25 -3.24 -7.70
CA CYS A 35 8.52 -3.66 -6.33
C CYS A 35 7.23 -4.02 -5.58
N PHE A 36 6.17 -3.23 -5.75
CA PHE A 36 4.89 -3.51 -5.12
C PHE A 36 4.18 -4.72 -5.72
N ALA A 37 4.28 -4.91 -7.03
CA ALA A 37 3.74 -6.10 -7.69
C ALA A 37 4.43 -7.38 -7.19
N LEU A 38 5.77 -7.37 -7.10
CA LEU A 38 6.57 -8.47 -6.56
C LEU A 38 6.28 -8.73 -5.08
N LEU A 39 6.18 -7.66 -4.26
CA LEU A 39 5.89 -7.80 -2.83
C LEU A 39 4.50 -8.41 -2.62
N ARG A 40 3.49 -7.93 -3.35
CA ARG A 40 2.12 -8.49 -3.30
C ARG A 40 2.09 -9.93 -3.76
N TYR A 41 2.83 -10.26 -4.83
CA TYR A 41 2.96 -11.63 -5.32
C TYR A 41 3.59 -12.53 -4.26
N LEU A 42 4.70 -12.11 -3.64
CA LEU A 42 5.35 -12.84 -2.55
C LEU A 42 4.41 -13.06 -1.36
N CYS A 43 3.71 -12.03 -0.91
CA CYS A 43 2.75 -12.15 0.20
C CYS A 43 1.60 -13.12 -0.11
N SER A 44 1.08 -13.10 -1.35
CA SER A 44 -0.02 -13.99 -1.72
C SER A 44 0.40 -15.45 -1.90
N HIS A 45 1.66 -15.72 -2.24
CA HIS A 45 2.15 -17.07 -2.52
C HIS A 45 2.96 -17.67 -1.37
N ALA A 46 3.49 -16.86 -0.45
CA ALA A 46 4.27 -17.35 0.71
C ALA A 46 3.45 -18.24 1.64
N LEU A 47 2.13 -18.03 1.72
CA LEU A 47 1.20 -18.82 2.53
C LEU A 47 0.55 -19.96 1.74
N SER A 48 0.91 -20.15 0.48
CA SER A 48 0.39 -21.23 -0.36
C SER A 48 1.04 -22.55 0.06
N PRO A 49 0.28 -23.65 0.19
CA PRO A 49 0.82 -25.00 0.47
C PRO A 49 1.72 -25.53 -0.66
N TYR A 50 1.72 -24.87 -1.81
CA TYR A 50 2.57 -25.20 -2.97
C TYR A 50 3.76 -24.23 -3.11
N ALA A 51 4.06 -23.42 -2.09
CA ALA A 51 5.20 -22.51 -2.11
C ALA A 51 6.51 -23.30 -2.19
N ASN A 52 7.21 -23.16 -3.31
CA ASN A 52 8.55 -23.71 -3.47
C ASN A 52 9.56 -22.74 -2.85
N GLU A 53 10.31 -23.20 -1.84
CA GLU A 53 11.32 -22.38 -1.13
C GLU A 53 12.33 -21.74 -2.08
N GLN A 54 12.81 -22.49 -3.07
CA GLN A 54 13.77 -21.99 -4.05
C GLN A 54 13.17 -20.87 -4.91
N PHE A 55 11.91 -21.00 -5.28
CA PHE A 55 11.20 -19.97 -6.03
C PHE A 55 11.03 -18.69 -5.22
N LEU A 56 10.60 -18.80 -3.95
CA LEU A 56 10.47 -17.66 -3.04
C LEU A 56 11.81 -16.96 -2.78
N LYS A 57 12.90 -17.72 -2.62
CA LYS A 57 14.26 -17.17 -2.54
C LYS A 57 14.62 -16.33 -3.75
N THR A 58 14.39 -16.86 -4.94
CA THR A 58 14.70 -16.18 -6.21
C THR A 58 13.91 -14.87 -6.34
N GLN A 59 12.63 -14.88 -6.00
CA GLN A 59 11.79 -13.69 -6.03
C GLN A 59 12.21 -12.65 -4.97
N LEU A 60 12.58 -13.08 -3.78
CA LEU A 60 13.11 -12.20 -2.74
C LEU A 60 14.44 -11.57 -3.15
N GLN A 61 15.34 -12.34 -3.74
CA GLN A 61 16.60 -11.83 -4.29
C GLN A 61 16.37 -10.80 -5.39
N ALA A 62 15.42 -11.06 -6.30
CA ALA A 62 15.04 -10.10 -7.35
C ALA A 62 14.51 -8.80 -6.74
N LEU A 63 13.61 -8.88 -5.75
CA LEU A 63 13.10 -7.71 -5.04
C LEU A 63 14.23 -6.90 -4.38
N LEU A 64 15.11 -7.57 -3.66
CA LEU A 64 16.25 -6.91 -2.99
C LEU A 64 17.22 -6.29 -3.99
N SER A 65 17.44 -6.93 -5.15
CA SER A 65 18.28 -6.38 -6.21
C SER A 65 17.67 -5.13 -6.83
N ILE A 66 16.36 -5.11 -7.07
CA ILE A 66 15.64 -3.93 -7.57
C ILE A 66 15.72 -2.78 -6.54
N ILE A 67 15.50 -3.08 -5.26
CA ILE A 67 15.63 -2.11 -4.18
C ILE A 67 17.05 -1.54 -4.12
N SER A 68 18.07 -2.42 -4.16
CA SER A 68 19.47 -2.01 -4.14
C SER A 68 19.83 -1.11 -5.32
N LEU A 69 19.37 -1.44 -6.53
CA LEU A 69 19.61 -0.65 -7.74
C LEU A 69 19.01 0.76 -7.62
N HIS A 70 17.79 0.87 -7.08
CA HIS A 70 17.14 2.17 -6.86
C HIS A 70 17.80 2.98 -5.74
N CYS A 71 18.38 2.31 -4.75
CA CYS A 71 19.15 2.97 -3.69
C CYS A 71 20.52 3.48 -4.19
N GLN A 72 21.14 2.79 -5.14
CA GLN A 72 22.44 3.19 -5.71
C GLN A 72 22.28 4.27 -6.79
N ASN A 73 21.18 4.27 -7.51
CA ASN A 73 20.83 5.27 -8.50
C ASN A 73 19.51 5.95 -8.09
N PRO A 74 19.52 6.79 -7.05
CA PRO A 74 18.31 7.55 -6.71
C PRO A 74 17.92 8.36 -7.94
N PRO A 75 16.64 8.33 -8.37
CA PRO A 75 16.20 9.17 -9.47
C PRO A 75 16.59 10.60 -9.13
N ASP A 76 17.19 11.26 -10.12
CA ASP A 76 17.82 12.57 -10.03
C ASP A 76 17.03 13.50 -9.09
N ARG A 77 17.66 13.85 -7.93
CA ARG A 77 17.08 14.67 -6.87
C ARG A 77 17.01 16.15 -7.25
N GLN A 78 16.83 16.45 -8.53
CA GLN A 78 16.69 17.82 -9.01
C GLN A 78 15.23 18.32 -9.05
N ASP A 79 14.38 17.86 -8.13
CA ASP A 79 13.18 18.63 -7.83
C ASP A 79 13.46 19.55 -6.64
N HIS A 80 13.88 20.79 -6.95
CA HIS A 80 14.12 21.87 -5.99
C HIS A 80 12.87 22.32 -5.21
N SER A 81 11.82 21.50 -5.17
CA SER A 81 10.55 21.82 -4.54
C SER A 81 10.52 21.66 -3.02
N GLY A 82 11.55 21.07 -2.42
CA GLY A 82 11.58 20.82 -0.97
C GLY A 82 10.49 19.88 -0.45
N LEU A 83 9.58 19.42 -1.30
CA LEU A 83 8.50 18.52 -0.93
C LEU A 83 9.02 17.10 -0.75
N SER A 84 9.08 16.64 0.50
CA SER A 84 9.30 15.21 0.78
C SER A 84 8.03 14.43 0.48
N THR A 85 8.10 13.50 -0.48
CA THR A 85 6.97 12.62 -0.80
C THR A 85 6.53 11.77 0.40
N VAL A 86 7.49 11.43 1.28
CA VAL A 86 7.19 10.69 2.52
C VAL A 86 6.30 11.53 3.44
N THR A 87 6.62 12.83 3.59
CA THR A 87 5.80 13.75 4.39
C THR A 87 4.38 13.89 3.83
N LEU A 88 4.25 13.98 2.49
CA LEU A 88 2.94 14.03 1.83
C LEU A 88 2.14 12.72 2.04
N LEU A 89 2.79 11.56 1.98
CA LEU A 89 2.13 10.28 2.25
C LEU A 89 1.66 10.16 3.70
N HIS A 90 2.47 10.61 4.66
CA HIS A 90 2.08 10.67 6.08
C HIS A 90 0.88 11.59 6.27
N TYR A 91 0.96 12.80 5.72
CA TYR A 91 -0.15 13.75 5.79
C TYR A 91 -1.46 13.18 5.26
N ILE A 92 -1.43 12.49 4.09
CA ILE A 92 -2.62 11.85 3.52
C ILE A 92 -3.14 10.74 4.43
N LYS A 93 -2.27 9.93 5.04
CA LYS A 93 -2.67 8.84 5.94
C LYS A 93 -3.28 9.36 7.23
N ASP A 94 -2.67 10.38 7.83
CA ASP A 94 -3.14 10.98 9.08
C ASP A 94 -4.50 11.67 8.90
N HIS A 95 -4.79 12.12 7.67
CA HIS A 95 -6.05 12.76 7.31
C HIS A 95 -6.94 11.87 6.42
N ALA A 96 -6.78 10.54 6.49
CA ALA A 96 -7.48 9.60 5.60
C ALA A 96 -9.00 9.79 5.55
N CYS A 97 -9.60 10.10 6.70
CA CYS A 97 -11.05 10.27 6.85
C CYS A 97 -11.53 11.74 6.81
N VAL A 98 -10.60 12.67 6.58
CA VAL A 98 -10.93 14.09 6.49
C VAL A 98 -11.08 14.49 5.02
N PRO A 99 -12.16 15.19 4.62
CA PRO A 99 -12.30 15.69 3.26
C PRO A 99 -11.33 16.84 3.00
N LEU A 100 -10.11 16.53 2.55
CA LEU A 100 -9.10 17.53 2.20
C LEU A 100 -9.40 18.20 0.86
N ARG A 101 -9.28 19.53 0.83
CA ARG A 101 -9.36 20.36 -0.37
C ARG A 101 -7.97 20.69 -0.89
N SER A 102 -7.88 21.17 -2.13
CA SER A 102 -6.60 21.59 -2.72
C SER A 102 -5.85 22.60 -1.85
N GLN A 103 -6.58 23.54 -1.25
CA GLN A 103 -6.06 24.61 -0.40
C GLN A 103 -5.39 24.07 0.88
N ASP A 104 -5.85 22.93 1.43
CA ASP A 104 -5.29 22.32 2.63
C ASP A 104 -3.87 21.80 2.33
N TYR A 105 -3.67 21.21 1.15
CA TYR A 105 -2.35 20.79 0.69
C TYR A 105 -1.44 21.98 0.39
N GLU A 106 -1.96 23.03 -0.23
CA GLU A 106 -1.20 24.24 -0.54
C GLU A 106 -0.71 24.94 0.73
N LYS A 107 -1.58 25.02 1.74
CA LYS A 107 -1.25 25.60 3.04
C LYS A 107 -0.21 24.79 3.79
N GLU A 108 -0.33 23.46 3.77
CA GLU A 108 0.58 22.58 4.50
C GLU A 108 1.98 22.54 3.88
N PHE A 109 2.04 22.48 2.54
CA PHE A 109 3.30 22.23 1.83
C PHE A 109 3.93 23.49 1.20
N GLY A 110 3.24 24.62 1.22
CA GLY A 110 3.73 25.86 0.62
C GLY A 110 3.89 25.82 -0.90
N LEU A 111 3.26 24.86 -1.57
CA LEU A 111 3.34 24.61 -3.00
C LEU A 111 1.94 24.63 -3.62
N SER A 112 1.82 25.04 -4.89
CA SER A 112 0.52 24.92 -5.57
C SER A 112 0.09 23.45 -5.67
N TYR A 113 -1.20 23.20 -5.51
CA TYR A 113 -1.76 21.84 -5.61
C TYR A 113 -1.47 21.19 -6.97
N HIS A 114 -1.41 22.00 -8.03
CA HIS A 114 -1.01 21.50 -9.34
C HIS A 114 0.40 20.91 -9.32
N HIS A 115 1.36 21.61 -8.71
CA HIS A 115 2.74 21.15 -8.61
C HIS A 115 2.86 19.89 -7.74
N ILE A 116 2.18 19.87 -6.57
CA ILE A 116 2.10 18.69 -5.70
C ILE A 116 1.56 17.49 -6.48
N ASN A 117 0.48 17.66 -7.24
CA ASN A 117 -0.10 16.58 -8.05
C ASN A 117 0.82 16.11 -9.18
N LEU A 118 1.55 17.02 -9.82
CA LEU A 118 2.50 16.67 -10.88
C LEU A 118 3.60 15.76 -10.32
N LEU A 119 4.22 16.16 -9.21
CA LEU A 119 5.26 15.40 -8.54
C LEU A 119 4.74 14.04 -8.06
N PHE A 120 3.57 14.04 -7.43
CA PHE A 120 2.94 12.83 -6.92
C PHE A 120 2.60 11.84 -8.04
N LYS A 121 2.02 12.35 -9.14
CA LYS A 121 1.66 11.52 -10.30
C LYS A 121 2.90 10.94 -11.00
N LYS A 122 3.99 11.72 -11.10
CA LYS A 122 5.27 11.25 -11.63
C LYS A 122 5.81 10.07 -10.83
N GLN A 123 5.67 10.11 -9.50
CA GLN A 123 6.23 9.11 -8.61
C GLN A 123 5.30 7.92 -8.34
N PHE A 124 3.98 8.14 -8.24
CA PHE A 124 2.99 7.11 -7.83
C PHE A 124 2.03 6.69 -8.94
N GLY A 125 2.10 7.30 -10.12
CA GLY A 125 1.23 6.99 -11.25
C GLY A 125 -0.23 7.42 -11.08
N CYS A 126 -0.60 8.04 -9.95
CA CYS A 126 -1.96 8.50 -9.67
C CYS A 126 -1.95 9.90 -9.04
N THR A 127 -3.10 10.58 -9.05
CA THR A 127 -3.24 11.88 -8.40
C THR A 127 -3.31 11.74 -6.88
N VAL A 128 -2.97 12.80 -6.14
CA VAL A 128 -3.12 12.90 -4.68
C VAL A 128 -4.56 12.54 -4.26
N LYS A 129 -5.56 13.07 -4.97
CA LYS A 129 -6.99 12.79 -4.70
C LYS A 129 -7.35 11.32 -4.88
N GLN A 130 -6.83 10.67 -5.93
CA GLN A 130 -7.06 9.24 -6.17
C GLN A 130 -6.40 8.39 -5.08
N TYR A 131 -5.21 8.75 -4.67
CA TYR A 131 -4.49 8.06 -3.59
C TYR A 131 -5.22 8.23 -2.26
N HIS A 132 -5.59 9.46 -1.89
CA HIS A 132 -6.35 9.76 -0.67
C HIS A 132 -7.68 8.98 -0.64
N PHE A 133 -8.42 8.96 -1.74
CA PHE A 133 -9.64 8.18 -1.86
C PHE A 133 -9.38 6.68 -1.61
N ARG A 134 -8.31 6.11 -2.16
CA ARG A 134 -7.95 4.70 -1.93
C ARG A 134 -7.67 4.41 -0.46
N ILE A 135 -6.84 5.24 0.20
CA ILE A 135 -6.54 5.08 1.63
C ILE A 135 -7.83 5.17 2.48
N ARG A 136 -8.72 6.08 2.13
CA ARG A 136 -10.03 6.24 2.78
C ARG A 136 -10.90 4.98 2.63
N MET A 137 -10.89 4.34 1.47
CA MET A 137 -11.61 3.08 1.24
C MET A 137 -10.97 1.89 1.95
N GLU A 138 -9.66 1.83 2.03
CA GLU A 138 -8.93 0.82 2.81
C GLU A 138 -9.25 0.94 4.30
N HIS A 139 -9.31 2.17 4.83
CA HIS A 139 -9.72 2.42 6.22
C HIS A 139 -11.18 2.00 6.48
N ALA A 140 -12.10 2.31 5.55
CA ALA A 140 -13.48 1.87 5.63
C ALA A 140 -13.60 0.33 5.68
N ALA A 141 -12.81 -0.37 4.85
CA ALA A 141 -12.78 -1.82 4.85
C ALA A 141 -12.32 -2.40 6.21
N GLN A 142 -11.31 -1.79 6.85
CA GLN A 142 -10.85 -2.20 8.17
C GLN A 142 -11.92 -1.97 9.26
N LEU A 143 -12.64 -0.85 9.21
CA LEU A 143 -13.74 -0.58 10.14
C LEU A 143 -14.87 -1.60 10.01
N LEU A 144 -15.23 -2.00 8.79
CA LEU A 144 -16.23 -3.05 8.55
C LEU A 144 -15.77 -4.40 9.10
N ILE A 145 -14.52 -4.78 8.90
CA ILE A 145 -13.95 -6.02 9.46
C ILE A 145 -13.94 -5.98 10.99
N SER A 146 -13.69 -4.83 11.60
CA SER A 146 -13.71 -4.68 13.05
C SER A 146 -15.11 -4.67 13.65
N GLY A 147 -16.17 -4.82 12.84
CA GLY A 147 -17.56 -4.93 13.29
C GLY A 147 -18.31 -3.60 13.40
N CYS A 148 -17.75 -2.48 12.92
CA CYS A 148 -18.50 -1.23 12.82
C CYS A 148 -19.70 -1.40 11.87
N THR A 149 -20.83 -0.75 12.19
CA THR A 149 -21.96 -0.71 11.27
C THR A 149 -21.62 0.07 10.00
N LEU A 150 -22.39 -0.14 8.95
CA LEU A 150 -22.18 0.57 7.68
C LEU A 150 -22.33 2.09 7.85
N GLN A 151 -23.31 2.51 8.67
CA GLN A 151 -23.57 3.91 8.97
C GLN A 151 -22.39 4.55 9.72
N GLU A 152 -21.95 3.93 10.83
CA GLU A 152 -20.78 4.37 11.58
C GLU A 152 -19.52 4.43 10.72
N THR A 153 -19.33 3.45 9.82
CA THR A 153 -18.19 3.43 8.92
C THR A 153 -18.22 4.61 7.96
N ALA A 154 -19.39 4.93 7.38
CA ALA A 154 -19.56 6.08 6.51
C ALA A 154 -19.21 7.39 7.25
N GLU A 155 -19.78 7.59 8.43
CA GLU A 155 -19.54 8.78 9.27
C GLU A 155 -18.07 8.91 9.68
N ARG A 156 -17.47 7.84 10.21
CA ARG A 156 -16.05 7.81 10.62
C ARG A 156 -15.08 8.01 9.47
N CYS A 157 -15.48 7.62 8.27
CA CYS A 157 -14.72 7.91 7.06
C CYS A 157 -15.03 9.28 6.45
N GLY A 158 -15.83 10.12 7.10
CA GLY A 158 -16.13 11.49 6.68
C GLY A 158 -16.99 11.55 5.41
N PHE A 159 -17.97 10.64 5.28
CA PHE A 159 -18.98 10.69 4.24
C PHE A 159 -20.28 11.28 4.81
N ASP A 160 -20.67 12.43 4.27
CA ASP A 160 -21.95 13.08 4.65
C ASP A 160 -23.15 12.36 4.00
N ASP A 161 -22.94 11.68 2.87
CA ASP A 161 -23.96 10.93 2.14
C ASP A 161 -23.67 9.43 2.20
N TYR A 162 -24.56 8.71 2.85
CA TYR A 162 -24.49 7.26 3.02
C TYR A 162 -24.55 6.49 1.69
N PHE A 163 -25.41 6.91 0.76
CA PHE A 163 -25.52 6.25 -0.55
C PHE A 163 -24.27 6.51 -1.39
N PHE A 164 -23.71 7.70 -1.29
CA PHE A 164 -22.45 8.00 -1.94
C PHE A 164 -21.30 7.14 -1.38
N PHE A 165 -21.29 6.89 -0.06
CA PHE A 165 -20.35 5.95 0.55
C PHE A 165 -20.48 4.55 -0.03
N ILE A 166 -21.72 3.97 -0.05
CA ILE A 166 -21.95 2.62 -0.57
C ILE A 166 -21.48 2.48 -2.03
N ASN A 167 -21.82 3.44 -2.88
CA ASN A 167 -21.41 3.45 -4.29
C ASN A 167 -19.89 3.56 -4.43
N SER A 168 -19.26 4.43 -3.63
CA SER A 168 -17.81 4.65 -3.61
C SER A 168 -17.05 3.39 -3.17
N PHE A 169 -17.52 2.75 -2.12
CA PHE A 169 -16.94 1.51 -1.60
C PHE A 169 -17.11 0.36 -2.61
N THR A 170 -18.31 0.20 -3.17
CA THR A 170 -18.57 -0.82 -4.18
C THR A 170 -17.69 -0.64 -5.41
N LYS A 171 -17.48 0.60 -5.85
CA LYS A 171 -16.58 0.91 -6.96
C LYS A 171 -15.12 0.56 -6.64
N ALA A 172 -14.69 0.78 -5.40
CA ALA A 172 -13.32 0.53 -4.96
C ALA A 172 -13.02 -0.96 -4.76
N HIS A 173 -13.97 -1.72 -4.19
CA HIS A 173 -13.77 -3.12 -3.78
C HIS A 173 -14.50 -4.15 -4.65
N GLY A 174 -15.32 -3.71 -5.61
CA GLY A 174 -16.08 -4.57 -6.51
C GLY A 174 -17.30 -5.25 -5.88
N ILE A 175 -17.53 -5.09 -4.57
CA ILE A 175 -18.66 -5.64 -3.82
C ILE A 175 -19.20 -4.59 -2.83
N SER A 176 -20.47 -4.70 -2.46
CA SER A 176 -21.07 -3.77 -1.49
C SER A 176 -20.45 -3.88 -0.10
N PRO A 177 -20.48 -2.80 0.71
CA PRO A 177 -19.96 -2.82 2.08
C PRO A 177 -20.58 -3.94 2.94
N ALA A 178 -21.87 -4.20 2.81
CA ALA A 178 -22.57 -5.27 3.53
C ALA A 178 -22.05 -6.66 3.13
N ALA A 179 -21.88 -6.91 1.83
CA ALA A 179 -21.31 -8.16 1.34
C ALA A 179 -19.84 -8.32 1.74
N TYR A 180 -19.09 -7.21 1.78
CA TYR A 180 -17.70 -7.20 2.25
C TYR A 180 -17.62 -7.58 3.73
N GLN A 181 -18.43 -6.95 4.58
CA GLN A 181 -18.52 -7.24 6.00
C GLN A 181 -18.89 -8.71 6.24
N SER A 182 -19.94 -9.22 5.61
CA SER A 182 -20.38 -10.61 5.79
C SER A 182 -19.31 -11.64 5.42
N ARG A 183 -18.49 -11.35 4.42
CA ARG A 183 -17.39 -12.26 4.02
C ARG A 183 -16.24 -12.31 5.04
N HIS A 184 -16.05 -11.27 5.83
CA HIS A 184 -14.92 -11.13 6.75
C HIS A 184 -15.33 -11.22 8.23
N SER A 185 -16.64 -11.20 8.54
CA SER A 185 -17.17 -11.40 9.92
C SER A 185 -17.37 -12.87 10.30
N GLY A 186 -17.01 -13.80 9.43
CA GLY A 186 -17.20 -15.24 9.61
C GLY A 186 -15.96 -16.03 10.04
N THR A 187 -15.00 -15.36 10.73
CA THR A 187 -13.80 -16.05 11.23
C THR A 187 -13.71 -15.90 12.73
#